data_fcaeea85fbc12136a999b8769591da08
#
_entry.id   fcaeea85fbc12136a999b8769591da08
#
_cell.length_a   1.000
_cell.length_b   1.000
_cell.length_c   1.000
_cell.angle_alpha   90.00
_cell.angle_beta   90.00
_cell.angle_gamma   90.00
#
_symmetry.space_group_name_H-M   'P 1'
#
loop_
_entity.id
_entity.type
_entity.pdbx_description
1 polymer ?
#
loop_
_entity_poly.entity_id
_entity_poly.type
_entity_poly.pdbx_seq_one_letter_code
_entity_poly.pdbx_strand_id
1 'polypeptide(L)' 'MSIYEMFVQMWVLDFQMGLFDKTYFEGLVRSGQLQSADYKKIVGEEYVAPAQSTPAQA' A
#
# COMPACT_ATOMS: atom_id res chain seq x y z
N MET A 1 -3.69 18.37 8.77
CA MET A 1 -3.61 17.08 8.03
C MET A 1 -3.09 17.33 6.63
N SER A 2 -2.16 16.53 6.17
CA SER A 2 -1.60 16.71 4.85
C SER A 2 -2.48 16.08 3.80
N ILE A 3 -2.26 16.45 2.55
CA ILE A 3 -2.99 15.84 1.45
C ILE A 3 -2.72 14.35 1.39
N TYR A 4 -1.46 13.95 1.67
CA TYR A 4 -1.11 12.54 1.69
C TYR A 4 -1.92 11.77 2.74
N GLU A 5 -2.07 12.35 3.93
CA GLU A 5 -2.85 11.71 4.98
C GLU A 5 -4.32 11.58 4.59
N MET A 6 -4.82 12.55 3.87
CA MET A 6 -6.20 12.48 3.38
C MET A 6 -6.36 11.34 2.38
N PHE A 7 -5.38 11.15 1.50
CA PHE A 7 -5.42 10.03 0.58
C PHE A 7 -5.35 8.70 1.31
N VAL A 8 -4.53 8.60 2.35
CA VAL A 8 -4.45 7.36 3.11
C VAL A 8 -5.80 7.01 3.73
N GLN A 9 -6.47 7.99 4.31
CA GLN A 9 -7.78 7.75 4.90
C GLN A 9 -8.80 7.33 3.86
N MET A 10 -8.75 7.92 2.68
CA MET A 10 -9.63 7.54 1.61
C MET A 10 -9.36 6.11 1.17
N TRP A 11 -8.08 5.73 1.07
CA TRP A 11 -7.71 4.39 0.67
C TRP A 11 -8.14 3.34 1.69
N VAL A 12 -8.10 3.68 2.98
CA VAL A 12 -8.60 2.76 4.00
C VAL A 12 -10.08 2.45 3.76
N LEU A 13 -10.88 3.47 3.48
CA LEU A 13 -12.28 3.27 3.20
C LEU A 13 -12.47 2.49 1.90
N ASP A 14 -11.71 2.81 0.88
CA ASP A 14 -11.83 2.14 -0.41
C ASP A 14 -11.52 0.65 -0.28
N PHE A 15 -10.51 0.31 0.52
CA PHE A 15 -10.18 -1.08 0.73
C PHE A 15 -11.30 -1.78 1.49
N GLN A 16 -11.85 -1.13 2.51
CA GLN A 16 -12.92 -1.72 3.29
C GLN A 16 -14.18 -1.93 2.47
N MET A 17 -14.41 -1.06 1.50
CA MET A 17 -15.57 -1.17 0.65
C MET A 17 -15.36 -2.13 -0.52
N GLY A 18 -14.15 -2.64 -0.68
CA GLY A 18 -13.87 -3.59 -1.76
C GLY A 18 -13.64 -2.95 -3.11
N LEU A 19 -13.39 -1.63 -3.13
CA LEU A 19 -13.16 -0.96 -4.40
C LEU A 19 -11.80 -1.27 -4.99
N PHE A 20 -10.80 -1.49 -4.13
CA PHE A 20 -9.45 -1.84 -4.58
C PHE A 20 -8.94 -2.97 -3.72
N ASP A 21 -8.11 -3.81 -4.28
CA ASP A 21 -7.59 -4.96 -3.53
C ASP A 21 -6.16 -4.68 -3.08
N LYS A 22 -5.61 -5.65 -2.34
CA LYS A 22 -4.29 -5.54 -1.79
C LYS A 22 -3.24 -5.37 -2.87
N THR A 23 -3.41 -6.01 -4.02
CA THR A 23 -2.45 -5.90 -5.11
C THR A 23 -2.34 -4.46 -5.62
N TYR A 24 -3.44 -3.74 -5.65
CA TYR A 24 -3.42 -2.34 -6.06
C TYR A 24 -2.54 -1.53 -5.12
N PHE A 25 -2.70 -1.73 -3.82
CA PHE A 25 -1.92 -0.97 -2.85
C PHE A 25 -0.45 -1.39 -2.82
N GLU A 26 -0.16 -2.64 -3.11
CA GLU A 26 1.22 -3.08 -3.27
C GLU A 26 1.88 -2.33 -4.43
N GLY A 27 1.17 -2.13 -5.50
CA GLY A 27 1.67 -1.35 -6.62
C GLY A 27 1.94 0.10 -6.26
N LEU A 28 1.10 0.68 -5.42
CA LEU A 28 1.33 2.05 -4.97
C LEU A 28 2.60 2.16 -4.13
N VAL A 29 2.86 1.18 -3.30
CA VAL A 29 4.09 1.19 -2.50
C VAL A 29 5.31 1.06 -3.42
N ARG A 30 5.24 0.19 -4.40
CA ARG A 30 6.39 0.01 -5.30
C ARG A 30 6.65 1.24 -6.14
N SER A 31 5.62 1.99 -6.49
CA SER A 31 5.80 3.19 -7.29
C SER A 31 6.18 4.41 -6.47
N GLY A 32 6.21 4.28 -5.16
CA GLY A 32 6.58 5.38 -4.29
C GLY A 32 5.44 6.30 -3.91
N GLN A 33 4.22 5.97 -4.28
CA GLN A 33 3.07 6.80 -3.95
C GLN A 33 2.51 6.51 -2.58
N LEU A 34 2.82 5.36 -2.01
CA LEU A 34 2.31 4.96 -0.70
C LEU A 34 3.47 4.43 0.13
N GLN A 35 3.54 4.81 1.38
CA GLN A 35 4.58 4.30 2.26
C GLN A 35 4.17 2.94 2.81
N SER A 36 5.14 2.07 3.05
CA SER A 36 4.83 0.73 3.53
C SER A 36 4.15 0.74 4.89
N ALA A 37 4.47 1.72 5.74
CA ALA A 37 3.78 1.83 7.02
C ALA A 37 2.31 2.13 6.84
N ASP A 38 1.97 2.91 5.82
CA ASP A 38 0.58 3.25 5.56
C ASP A 38 -0.14 2.13 4.83
N TYR A 39 0.60 1.33 4.03
CA TYR A 39 0.02 0.13 3.46
C TYR A 39 -0.53 -0.76 4.58
N LYS A 40 0.23 -0.90 5.66
CA LYS A 40 -0.24 -1.71 6.78
C LYS A 40 -1.50 -1.13 7.40
N LYS A 41 -1.63 0.19 7.47
CA LYS A 41 -2.83 0.81 8.00
C LYS A 41 -4.03 0.55 7.11
N ILE A 42 -3.83 0.50 5.80
CA ILE A 42 -4.91 0.32 4.85
C ILE A 42 -5.33 -1.15 4.78
N VAL A 43 -4.37 -2.02 4.59
CA VAL A 43 -4.63 -3.42 4.31
C VAL A 43 -4.70 -4.26 5.58
N GLY A 44 -3.99 -3.84 6.61
CA GLY A 44 -3.94 -4.60 7.86
C GLY A 44 -2.85 -5.64 7.90
N GLU A 45 -1.99 -5.69 6.89
CA GLU A 45 -0.89 -6.64 6.82
C GLU A 45 0.38 -5.91 6.46
N GLU A 46 1.51 -6.45 6.88
CA GLU A 46 2.78 -5.86 6.53
C GLU A 46 3.02 -5.92 5.04
N TYR A 47 3.60 -4.88 4.49
CA TYR A 47 3.96 -4.89 3.08
C TYR A 47 5.15 -5.81 2.88
N VAL A 48 5.03 -6.71 1.92
CA VAL A 48 6.12 -7.58 1.54
C VAL A 48 6.36 -7.35 0.05
N ALA A 49 7.54 -6.87 -0.25
CA ALA A 49 7.86 -6.57 -1.63
C ALA A 49 7.95 -7.86 -2.42
N PRO A 50 7.17 -8.01 -3.45
CA PRO A 50 7.08 -9.31 -4.06
C PRO A 50 8.33 -9.58 -4.81
N ALA A 51 8.85 -9.34 -5.49
CA ALA A 51 9.88 -9.87 -6.23
C ALA A 51 11.17 -9.46 -5.89
N GLN A 52 11.35 -8.61 -5.02
CA GLN A 52 12.59 -8.27 -4.81
C GLN A 52 13.26 -9.10 -4.13
N SER A 53 12.51 -9.79 -3.77
CA SER A 53 13.20 -10.66 -3.23
C SER A 53 14.08 -11.17 -4.15
N THR A 54 14.02 -11.16 -4.78
CA THR A 54 14.91 -11.72 -5.39
C THR A 54 15.82 -11.15 -5.81
N PRO A 55 15.99 -11.16 -5.72
CA PRO A 55 16.79 -10.92 -5.87
C PRO A 55 17.40 -10.49 -6.26
N ALA A 56 16.89 -10.22 -6.37
CA ALA A 56 17.41 -9.70 -6.82
C ALA A 56 18.37 -9.45 -6.41
N GLN A 57 18.22 -9.54 -6.02
CA GLN A 57 19.05 -9.37 -5.63
C GLN A 57 19.80 -10.01 -5.62
N ALA A 58 19.55 -10.43 -5.80
CA ALA A 58 20.41 -11.00 -5.68
C ALA A 58 21.04 -10.89 -5.82
#